data_dacc3656bb5de81b2cec28bb813b8bbc
#
_entry.id   dacc3656bb5de81b2cec28bb813b8bbc
#
_cell.length_a   1.000
_cell.length_b   1.000
_cell.length_c   1.000
_cell.angle_alpha   90.00
_cell.angle_beta   90.00
_cell.angle_gamma   90.00
#
_symmetry.space_group_name_H-M   'P 1'
#
loop_
_entity.id
_entity.type
_entity.pdbx_description
1 polymer ?
#
loop_
_entity_poly.entity_id
_entity_poly.type
_entity_poly.pdbx_seq_one_letter_code
_entity_poly.pdbx_strand_id
1 'polypeptide(L)'
;MMNERSELRTARSHAVVLVFAVCGLLVWQSALAFHPSIYEPRVPPEILEEVREIESPFLDSPEIVEEGRQIYFGKGLCVTCHSKNGEGVRLPGHSPRNFTDTKWQDMRTDGELMWVLKNGSPGTGMPIRVGKVITEEEGWKVIQFIRSFGMAQTAEGQ
;
A
#
# COMPACT_ATOMS: atom_id res chain seq x y z
N MET A 1 -29.05 -35.75 48.90
CA MET A 1 -28.03 -34.67 49.02
C MET A 1 -26.75 -34.87 48.18
N MET A 2 -26.52 -35.99 47.53
CA MET A 2 -25.33 -36.23 46.71
C MET A 2 -25.48 -35.82 45.22
N ASN A 3 -26.68 -35.60 44.75
CA ASN A 3 -26.95 -35.34 43.32
C ASN A 3 -26.79 -33.85 42.90
N GLU A 4 -27.11 -32.93 43.76
CA GLU A 4 -27.07 -31.49 43.46
C GLU A 4 -25.66 -30.91 43.23
N ARG A 5 -24.68 -31.44 43.95
CA ARG A 5 -23.27 -31.01 43.80
C ARG A 5 -22.61 -31.50 42.51
N SER A 6 -23.07 -32.62 41.96
CA SER A 6 -22.55 -33.16 40.68
C SER A 6 -23.09 -32.38 39.50
N GLU A 7 -24.35 -31.98 39.56
CA GLU A 7 -25.00 -31.17 38.52
C GLU A 7 -24.41 -29.75 38.41
N LEU A 8 -24.13 -29.12 39.56
CA LEU A 8 -23.51 -27.80 39.61
C LEU A 8 -22.05 -27.81 39.09
N ARG A 9 -21.32 -28.92 39.28
CA ARG A 9 -19.98 -29.08 38.74
C ARG A 9 -19.96 -29.24 37.22
N THR A 10 -20.89 -30.03 36.64
CA THR A 10 -21.03 -30.20 35.19
C THR A 10 -21.50 -28.93 34.53
N ALA A 11 -22.48 -28.22 35.08
CA ALA A 11 -22.95 -26.94 34.53
C ALA A 11 -21.84 -25.87 34.53
N ARG A 12 -21.02 -25.79 35.59
CA ARG A 12 -19.86 -24.87 35.62
C ARG A 12 -18.80 -25.22 34.61
N SER A 13 -18.54 -26.51 34.37
CA SER A 13 -17.56 -26.97 33.39
C SER A 13 -17.99 -26.62 31.96
N HIS A 14 -19.27 -26.84 31.63
CA HIS A 14 -19.80 -26.48 30.30
C HIS A 14 -19.82 -24.97 30.06
N ALA A 15 -20.14 -24.16 31.07
CA ALA A 15 -20.11 -22.71 30.97
C ALA A 15 -18.68 -22.16 30.71
N VAL A 16 -17.68 -22.71 31.38
CA VAL A 16 -16.27 -22.35 31.19
C VAL A 16 -15.80 -22.71 29.76
N VAL A 17 -16.14 -23.91 29.27
CA VAL A 17 -15.77 -24.37 27.93
C VAL A 17 -16.43 -23.50 26.87
N LEU A 18 -17.72 -23.11 27.03
CA LEU A 18 -18.42 -22.23 26.13
C LEU A 18 -17.78 -20.83 26.08
N VAL A 19 -17.40 -20.27 27.22
CA VAL A 19 -16.74 -18.95 27.27
C VAL A 19 -15.40 -18.99 26.54
N PHE A 20 -14.60 -20.00 26.71
CA PHE A 20 -13.32 -20.14 25.99
C PHE A 20 -13.52 -20.37 24.49
N ALA A 21 -14.54 -21.12 24.09
CA ALA A 21 -14.87 -21.33 22.66
C ALA A 21 -15.31 -20.02 21.99
N VAL A 22 -16.14 -19.21 22.65
CA VAL A 22 -16.60 -17.90 22.13
C VAL A 22 -15.45 -16.89 22.10
N CYS A 23 -14.63 -16.81 23.14
CA CYS A 23 -13.43 -15.96 23.14
C CYS A 23 -12.43 -16.39 22.07
N GLY A 24 -12.23 -17.68 21.84
CA GLY A 24 -11.35 -18.19 20.78
C GLY A 24 -11.82 -17.82 19.38
N LEU A 25 -13.12 -17.85 19.13
CA LEU A 25 -13.72 -17.45 17.85
C LEU A 25 -13.59 -15.94 17.62
N LEU A 26 -13.77 -15.12 18.66
CA LEU A 26 -13.63 -13.66 18.56
C LEU A 26 -12.17 -13.22 18.31
N VAL A 27 -11.21 -13.92 18.91
CA VAL A 27 -9.78 -13.65 18.70
C VAL A 27 -9.35 -14.07 17.29
N TRP A 28 -9.94 -15.14 16.74
CA TRP A 28 -9.58 -15.59 15.40
C TRP A 28 -10.10 -14.66 14.28
N GLN A 29 -11.19 -13.96 14.49
CA GLN A 29 -11.67 -12.93 13.55
C GLN A 29 -10.77 -11.69 13.52
N SER A 30 -10.04 -11.40 14.59
CA SER A 30 -9.08 -10.29 14.65
C SER A 30 -7.75 -10.58 13.95
N ALA A 31 -7.47 -11.83 13.61
CA ALA A 31 -6.22 -12.26 12.98
C ALA A 31 -6.29 -12.35 11.44
N LEU A 32 -7.42 -12.02 10.84
CA LEU A 32 -7.47 -11.66 9.42
C LEU A 32 -6.85 -10.28 9.29
N ALA A 33 -5.52 -10.22 9.46
CA ALA A 33 -4.74 -9.03 9.24
C ALA A 33 -5.14 -8.46 7.89
N PHE A 34 -5.73 -7.29 7.93
CA PHE A 34 -6.11 -6.49 6.79
C PHE A 34 -4.83 -6.25 5.95
N HIS A 35 -4.57 -7.14 4.99
CA HIS A 35 -3.69 -6.84 3.89
C HIS A 35 -4.54 -6.13 2.84
N PRO A 36 -4.49 -4.82 2.78
CA PRO A 36 -5.24 -4.11 1.77
C PRO A 36 -4.81 -4.67 0.42
N SER A 37 -5.80 -4.99 -0.42
CA SER A 37 -5.54 -5.43 -1.77
C SER A 37 -4.56 -4.47 -2.44
N ILE A 38 -3.58 -5.00 -3.17
CA ILE A 38 -2.62 -4.17 -3.90
C ILE A 38 -3.30 -3.27 -4.94
N TYR A 39 -4.53 -3.59 -5.30
CA TYR A 39 -5.34 -2.82 -6.24
C TYR A 39 -6.34 -1.88 -5.54
N GLU A 40 -6.46 -1.89 -4.21
CA GLU A 40 -7.25 -0.89 -3.50
C GLU A 40 -6.54 0.47 -3.47
N PRO A 41 -7.28 1.59 -3.68
CA PRO A 41 -6.72 2.92 -3.51
C PRO A 41 -6.17 3.12 -2.10
N ARG A 42 -5.10 3.88 -1.98
CA ARG A 42 -4.54 4.30 -0.69
C ARG A 42 -5.14 5.62 -0.20
N VAL A 43 -5.78 6.32 -1.09
CA VAL A 43 -6.52 7.54 -0.82
C VAL A 43 -7.80 7.19 -0.06
N PRO A 44 -8.14 7.90 1.02
CA PRO A 44 -9.41 7.73 1.72
C PRO A 44 -10.60 7.86 0.76
N PRO A 45 -11.64 7.02 0.89
CA PRO A 45 -12.78 7.03 -0.02
C PRO A 45 -13.48 8.39 -0.15
N GLU A 46 -13.50 9.17 0.95
CA GLU A 46 -14.19 10.47 1.04
C GLU A 46 -13.58 11.55 0.14
N ILE A 47 -12.30 11.41 -0.23
CA ILE A 47 -11.57 12.38 -1.08
C ILE A 47 -11.04 11.75 -2.37
N LEU A 48 -11.35 10.48 -2.62
CA LEU A 48 -10.76 9.73 -3.73
C LEU A 48 -11.07 10.37 -5.09
N GLU A 49 -12.30 10.77 -5.32
CA GLU A 49 -12.70 11.38 -6.59
C GLU A 49 -12.01 12.73 -6.80
N GLU A 50 -11.94 13.58 -5.77
CA GLU A 50 -11.21 14.84 -5.83
C GLU A 50 -9.73 14.63 -6.15
N VAL A 51 -9.10 13.65 -5.51
CA VAL A 51 -7.68 13.34 -5.73
C VAL A 51 -7.43 12.80 -7.13
N ARG A 52 -8.36 12.06 -7.70
CA ARG A 52 -8.25 11.51 -9.07
C ARG A 52 -8.30 12.57 -10.16
N GLU A 53 -8.94 13.69 -9.91
CA GLU A 53 -9.00 14.82 -10.83
C GLU A 53 -7.72 15.67 -10.83
N ILE A 54 -6.80 15.43 -9.90
CA ILE A 54 -5.53 16.14 -9.84
C ILE A 54 -4.59 15.59 -10.92
N GLU A 55 -4.23 16.45 -11.86
CA GLU A 55 -3.31 16.12 -12.95
C GLU A 55 -1.90 16.65 -12.67
N SER A 56 -0.92 16.01 -13.30
CA SER A 56 0.47 16.50 -13.30
C SER A 56 0.53 17.86 -14.01
N PRO A 57 1.22 18.86 -13.45
CA PRO A 57 1.47 20.12 -14.13
C PRO A 57 2.52 19.99 -15.26
N PHE A 58 3.13 18.82 -15.41
CA PHE A 58 4.14 18.56 -16.43
C PHE A 58 3.56 17.70 -17.55
N LEU A 59 3.87 18.08 -18.77
CA LEU A 59 3.67 17.21 -19.93
C LEU A 59 4.71 16.10 -19.92
N ASP A 60 4.34 14.94 -20.43
CA ASP A 60 5.27 13.85 -20.67
C ASP A 60 6.37 14.32 -21.62
N SER A 61 7.59 14.41 -21.11
CA SER A 61 8.77 14.68 -21.93
C SER A 61 9.94 13.85 -21.44
N PRO A 62 10.87 13.46 -22.32
CA PRO A 62 12.07 12.73 -21.93
C PRO A 62 12.89 13.45 -20.83
N GLU A 63 12.90 14.78 -20.87
CA GLU A 63 13.63 15.61 -19.89
C GLU A 63 13.01 15.48 -18.49
N ILE A 64 11.69 15.59 -18.37
CA ILE A 64 10.96 15.46 -17.10
C ILE A 64 11.12 14.04 -16.54
N VAL A 65 11.03 13.02 -17.41
CA VAL A 65 11.26 11.63 -17.00
C VAL A 65 12.70 11.44 -16.49
N GLU A 66 13.70 12.03 -17.14
CA GLU A 66 15.10 11.95 -16.70
C GLU A 66 15.33 12.70 -15.38
N GLU A 67 14.75 13.87 -15.18
CA GLU A 67 14.80 14.57 -13.89
C GLU A 67 14.15 13.72 -12.77
N GLY A 68 12.99 13.13 -13.06
CA GLY A 68 12.33 12.18 -12.15
C GLY A 68 13.20 10.98 -11.81
N ARG A 69 13.93 10.44 -12.81
CA ARG A 69 14.91 9.36 -12.62
C ARG A 69 16.02 9.77 -11.67
N GLN A 70 16.59 10.94 -11.84
CA GLN A 70 17.64 11.45 -10.95
C GLN A 70 17.16 11.58 -9.50
N ILE A 71 15.93 12.02 -9.29
CA ILE A 71 15.33 12.12 -7.96
C ILE A 71 15.07 10.72 -7.38
N TYR A 72 14.54 9.79 -8.18
CA TYR A 72 14.24 8.41 -7.78
C TYR A 72 15.48 7.68 -7.26
N PHE A 73 16.61 7.79 -7.99
CA PHE A 73 17.88 7.17 -7.62
C PHE A 73 18.69 7.98 -6.60
N GLY A 74 18.49 9.29 -6.57
CA GLY A 74 19.20 10.24 -5.71
C GLY A 74 18.46 10.52 -4.41
N LYS A 75 18.21 11.81 -4.15
CA LYS A 75 17.67 12.26 -2.87
C LYS A 75 16.31 11.68 -2.50
N GLY A 76 15.49 11.28 -3.48
CA GLY A 76 14.21 10.61 -3.25
C GLY A 76 14.35 9.25 -2.58
N LEU A 77 15.50 8.56 -2.72
CA LEU A 77 15.79 7.24 -2.16
C LEU A 77 14.73 6.16 -2.50
N CYS A 78 13.97 6.36 -3.59
CA CYS A 78 12.88 5.44 -3.97
C CYS A 78 13.43 4.07 -4.36
N VAL A 79 14.60 4.06 -5.00
CA VAL A 79 15.31 2.85 -5.46
C VAL A 79 15.59 1.84 -4.33
N THR A 80 15.74 2.31 -3.08
CA THR A 80 16.06 1.43 -1.93
C THR A 80 14.97 0.40 -1.64
N CYS A 81 13.72 0.76 -1.90
CA CYS A 81 12.57 -0.11 -1.70
C CYS A 81 11.97 -0.60 -3.03
N HIS A 82 11.90 0.28 -4.03
CA HIS A 82 11.26 -0.03 -5.30
C HIS A 82 12.20 -0.63 -6.34
N SER A 83 13.48 -0.82 -6.00
CA SER A 83 14.56 -1.33 -6.85
C SER A 83 14.85 -0.48 -8.09
N LYS A 84 15.94 -0.79 -8.80
CA LYS A 84 16.38 -0.03 -9.98
C LYS A 84 15.47 -0.21 -11.21
N ASN A 85 14.77 -1.33 -11.28
CA ASN A 85 13.87 -1.70 -12.37
C ASN A 85 12.37 -1.54 -12.01
N GLY A 86 12.07 -0.97 -10.84
CA GLY A 86 10.70 -0.71 -10.41
C GLY A 86 9.93 -1.91 -9.88
N GLU A 87 10.50 -3.12 -9.88
CA GLU A 87 9.80 -4.35 -9.45
C GLU A 87 9.54 -4.42 -7.93
N GLY A 88 10.25 -3.58 -7.17
CA GLY A 88 10.25 -3.66 -5.72
C GLY A 88 11.21 -4.71 -5.17
N VAL A 89 11.67 -4.51 -3.95
CA VAL A 89 12.49 -5.49 -3.24
C VAL A 89 11.60 -6.41 -2.41
N ARG A 90 11.97 -7.67 -2.30
CA ARG A 90 11.26 -8.63 -1.44
C ARG A 90 11.86 -8.59 -0.04
N LEU A 91 11.15 -7.98 0.89
CA LEU A 91 11.53 -7.92 2.29
C LEU A 91 10.50 -8.67 3.14
N PRO A 92 10.93 -9.40 4.19
CA PRO A 92 9.99 -10.03 5.12
C PRO A 92 9.03 -8.99 5.72
N GLY A 93 7.73 -9.20 5.58
CA GLY A 93 6.70 -8.31 6.10
C GLY A 93 6.51 -6.99 5.34
N HIS A 94 7.27 -6.74 4.26
CA HIS A 94 7.15 -5.55 3.41
C HIS A 94 7.14 -5.94 1.94
N SER A 95 6.17 -5.43 1.21
CA SER A 95 6.05 -5.63 -0.24
C SER A 95 5.89 -4.27 -0.91
N PRO A 96 7.00 -3.57 -1.23
CA PRO A 96 6.94 -2.33 -1.99
C PRO A 96 6.22 -2.55 -3.33
N ARG A 97 5.49 -1.53 -3.77
CA ARG A 97 4.75 -1.60 -5.02
C ARG A 97 5.67 -1.93 -6.20
N ASN A 98 5.26 -2.93 -6.98
CA ASN A 98 5.85 -3.20 -8.29
C ASN A 98 5.29 -2.19 -9.32
N PHE A 99 6.15 -1.33 -9.85
CA PHE A 99 5.78 -0.31 -10.83
C PHE A 99 5.73 -0.85 -12.26
N THR A 100 6.21 -2.08 -12.49
CA THR A 100 6.09 -2.74 -13.81
C THR A 100 4.74 -3.46 -13.99
N ASP A 101 3.88 -3.48 -12.97
CA ASP A 101 2.53 -4.02 -13.03
C ASP A 101 1.63 -3.07 -13.82
N THR A 102 1.43 -3.35 -15.11
CA THR A 102 0.64 -2.51 -16.03
C THR A 102 -0.79 -2.35 -15.56
N LYS A 103 -1.42 -3.39 -15.03
CA LYS A 103 -2.77 -3.31 -14.48
C LYS A 103 -2.86 -2.29 -13.34
N TRP A 104 -1.87 -2.27 -12.46
CA TRP A 104 -1.82 -1.29 -11.39
C TRP A 104 -1.57 0.12 -11.93
N GLN A 105 -0.70 0.26 -12.92
CA GLN A 105 -0.43 1.54 -13.58
C GLN A 105 -1.70 2.15 -14.17
N ASP A 106 -2.51 1.34 -14.87
CA ASP A 106 -3.76 1.77 -15.50
C ASP A 106 -4.84 2.15 -14.48
N MET A 107 -4.82 1.53 -13.31
CA MET A 107 -5.82 1.77 -12.27
C MET A 107 -5.55 2.99 -11.39
N ARG A 108 -4.35 3.56 -11.44
CA ARG A 108 -3.93 4.67 -10.58
C ARG A 108 -3.79 5.95 -11.37
N THR A 109 -4.37 7.03 -10.86
CA THR A 109 -4.14 8.36 -11.42
C THR A 109 -2.85 8.96 -10.83
N ASP A 110 -2.30 9.97 -11.49
CA ASP A 110 -1.13 10.69 -10.99
C ASP A 110 -1.44 11.40 -9.66
N GLY A 111 -2.67 11.89 -9.50
CA GLY A 111 -3.15 12.45 -8.24
C GLY A 111 -3.10 11.43 -7.09
N GLU A 112 -3.54 10.17 -7.32
CA GLU A 112 -3.43 9.11 -6.31
C GLU A 112 -1.97 8.83 -5.93
N LEU A 113 -1.04 8.84 -6.91
CA LEU A 113 0.38 8.67 -6.65
C LEU A 113 0.97 9.85 -5.87
N MET A 114 0.60 11.09 -6.23
CA MET A 114 1.01 12.27 -5.49
C MET A 114 0.48 12.28 -4.06
N TRP A 115 -0.76 11.84 -3.87
CA TRP A 115 -1.32 11.70 -2.52
C TRP A 115 -0.48 10.77 -1.66
N VAL A 116 -0.06 9.61 -2.20
CA VAL A 116 0.82 8.66 -1.50
C VAL A 116 2.18 9.28 -1.20
N LEU A 117 2.76 10.06 -2.10
CA LEU A 117 4.03 10.75 -1.84
C LEU A 117 3.92 11.80 -0.73
N LYS A 118 2.75 12.47 -0.61
CA LYS A 118 2.46 13.48 0.43
C LYS A 118 2.09 12.87 1.79
N ASN A 119 1.41 11.72 1.81
CA ASN A 119 0.80 11.17 3.03
C ASN A 119 1.45 9.84 3.48
N GLY A 120 2.30 9.26 2.64
CA GLY A 120 2.75 7.89 2.83
C GLY A 120 1.64 6.89 2.49
N SER A 121 1.85 5.63 2.87
CA SER A 121 0.85 4.58 2.74
C SER A 121 0.62 3.94 4.11
N PRO A 122 -0.38 4.38 4.87
CA PRO A 122 -0.66 3.88 6.22
C PRO A 122 -0.79 2.36 6.24
N GLY A 123 -0.24 1.72 7.27
CA GLY A 123 -0.21 0.26 7.40
C GLY A 123 0.87 -0.44 6.54
N THR A 124 1.72 0.32 5.84
CA THR A 124 2.84 -0.19 5.05
C THR A 124 4.16 0.50 5.43
N GLY A 125 5.27 0.08 4.81
CA GLY A 125 6.58 0.71 4.99
C GLY A 125 6.81 1.97 4.14
N MET A 126 5.84 2.43 3.32
CA MET A 126 6.01 3.62 2.46
C MET A 126 5.85 4.92 3.28
N PRO A 127 6.93 5.68 3.51
CA PRO A 127 6.88 6.92 4.28
C PRO A 127 6.47 8.12 3.43
N ILE A 128 6.14 9.22 4.08
CA ILE A 128 5.97 10.54 3.44
C ILE A 128 7.28 10.95 2.78
N ARG A 129 7.23 11.39 1.53
CA ARG A 129 8.36 11.88 0.75
C ARG A 129 8.25 13.37 0.43
N VAL A 130 7.13 13.78 -0.15
CA VAL A 130 6.87 15.19 -0.46
C VAL A 130 6.69 16.00 0.83
N GLY A 131 7.38 17.13 0.92
CA GLY A 131 7.41 17.98 2.10
C GLY A 131 8.36 17.51 3.22
N LYS A 132 9.00 16.34 3.07
CA LYS A 132 10.02 15.82 4.00
C LYS A 132 11.39 15.66 3.34
N VAL A 133 11.44 15.13 2.14
CA VAL A 133 12.68 14.74 1.42
C VAL A 133 12.77 15.43 0.07
N ILE A 134 11.64 15.49 -0.63
CA ILE A 134 11.51 16.11 -1.96
C ILE A 134 10.41 17.17 -1.94
N THR A 135 10.48 18.10 -2.89
CA THR A 135 9.42 19.10 -3.12
C THR A 135 8.22 18.48 -3.84
N GLU A 136 7.12 19.20 -3.92
CA GLU A 136 5.95 18.76 -4.68
C GLU A 136 6.26 18.68 -6.19
N GLU A 137 6.97 19.66 -6.73
CA GLU A 137 7.45 19.66 -8.11
C GLU A 137 8.26 18.40 -8.43
N GLU A 138 9.20 18.05 -7.55
CA GLU A 138 10.00 16.83 -7.69
C GLU A 138 9.16 15.56 -7.55
N GLY A 139 8.10 15.59 -6.74
CA GLY A 139 7.14 14.50 -6.63
C GLY A 139 6.46 14.24 -7.98
N TRP A 140 6.03 15.26 -8.69
CA TRP A 140 5.43 15.13 -10.04
C TRP A 140 6.43 14.54 -11.03
N LYS A 141 7.68 15.01 -11.05
CA LYS A 141 8.73 14.46 -11.91
C LYS A 141 9.01 12.99 -11.63
N VAL A 142 9.07 12.60 -10.35
CA VAL A 142 9.22 11.19 -9.94
C VAL A 142 8.04 10.34 -10.44
N ILE A 143 6.82 10.84 -10.41
CA ILE A 143 5.65 10.14 -10.92
C ILE A 143 5.80 9.85 -12.42
N GLN A 144 6.27 10.81 -13.23
CA GLN A 144 6.51 10.60 -14.65
C GLN A 144 7.56 9.48 -14.88
N PHE A 145 8.62 9.44 -14.08
CA PHE A 145 9.57 8.34 -14.15
C PHE A 145 8.96 7.00 -13.70
N ILE A 146 8.10 6.98 -12.67
CA ILE A 146 7.38 5.76 -12.25
C ILE A 146 6.49 5.24 -13.38
N ARG A 147 5.84 6.12 -14.14
CA ARG A 147 5.03 5.76 -15.32
C ARG A 147 5.85 5.07 -16.41
N SER A 148 7.09 5.48 -16.60
CA SER A 148 7.97 4.88 -17.62
C SER A 148 8.24 3.38 -17.41
N PHE A 149 8.16 2.86 -16.17
CA PHE A 149 8.29 1.43 -15.91
C PHE A 149 7.13 0.60 -16.50
N GLY A 150 5.91 1.14 -16.50
CA GLY A 150 4.75 0.49 -17.11
C GLY A 150 4.82 0.51 -18.65
N MET A 151 5.27 1.62 -19.23
CA MET A 151 5.42 1.77 -20.69
C MET A 151 6.47 0.83 -21.27
N ALA A 152 7.58 0.59 -20.56
CA ALA A 152 8.61 -0.34 -21.00
C ALA A 152 8.09 -1.77 -21.18
N GLN A 153 7.19 -2.23 -20.30
CA GLN A 153 6.58 -3.56 -20.40
C GLN A 153 5.64 -3.71 -21.60
N THR A 154 4.91 -2.66 -21.95
CA THR A 154 4.01 -2.70 -23.12
C THR A 154 4.77 -2.73 -24.44
N ALA A 155 5.97 -2.12 -24.50
CA ALA A 155 6.82 -2.13 -25.70
C ALA A 155 7.51 -3.49 -25.95
N GLU A 156 7.81 -4.25 -24.90
CA GLU A 156 8.41 -5.59 -24.99
C GLU A 156 7.41 -6.71 -25.32
N GLY A 157 6.10 -6.45 -25.14
CA GLY A 157 5.02 -7.40 -25.37
C GLY A 157 4.38 -7.36 -26.76
N GLN A 158 4.85 -6.49 -27.66
CA GLN A 158 4.41 -6.39 -29.06
C GLN A 158 5.46 -6.98 -30.00
#